data_a369a4be42c6340d7cf13912eb0b5dd2
#
_entry.id   a369a4be42c6340d7cf13912eb0b5dd2
#
_cell.length_a   1.000
_cell.length_b   1.000
_cell.length_c   1.000
_cell.angle_alpha   90.00
_cell.angle_beta   90.00
_cell.angle_gamma   90.00
#
_symmetry.space_group_name_H-M   'P 1'
#
loop_
_entity.id
_entity.type
_entity.pdbx_description
1 polymer ?
#
loop_
_entity_poly.entity_id
_entity_poly.type
_entity_poly.pdbx_seq_one_letter_code
_entity_poly.pdbx_strand_id
1 'polypeptide(L)'
;MNSTVTIRLAVPKDAVNILKIYAPYVEINMTAYTVRDAKIEDAQRILEIYAYYVENTAISFEYEVPSEAEFRGRIESTLKRYPYIVAEQEGRIIGYAYVSIFHERKAYDWAVETSIYVDKDCKRSGCGKLLYQVLEKILKKQHISNLYACIAYTEHEDEHLTNDSMHFHEHLGYELVGTFKKCGYKFNRWYDMIWMEKTLC
;
A
#
# COMPACT_ATOMS: atom_id res chain seq x y z
N MET A 1 -2.96 -16.83 -50.82
CA MET A 1 -3.72 -15.55 -50.73
C MET A 1 -2.94 -14.62 -49.82
N ASN A 2 -2.30 -13.59 -50.39
CA ASN A 2 -1.60 -12.57 -49.57
C ASN A 2 -2.66 -11.65 -48.92
N SER A 3 -2.89 -11.81 -47.65
CA SER A 3 -3.72 -10.85 -46.89
C SER A 3 -2.91 -9.58 -46.64
N THR A 4 -3.31 -8.48 -47.28
CA THR A 4 -2.70 -7.18 -47.06
C THR A 4 -3.12 -6.68 -45.71
N VAL A 5 -2.17 -6.46 -44.80
CA VAL A 5 -2.44 -5.80 -43.49
C VAL A 5 -2.42 -4.29 -43.71
N THR A 6 -3.53 -3.64 -43.41
CA THR A 6 -3.62 -2.18 -43.46
C THR A 6 -3.54 -1.61 -42.03
N ILE A 7 -2.60 -0.71 -41.80
CA ILE A 7 -2.44 0.00 -40.52
C ILE A 7 -3.03 1.41 -40.67
N ARG A 8 -3.90 1.81 -39.75
CA ARG A 8 -4.47 3.17 -39.66
C ARG A 8 -4.57 3.62 -38.21
N LEU A 9 -4.74 4.91 -38.00
CA LEU A 9 -5.02 5.45 -36.69
C LEU A 9 -6.41 4.99 -36.20
N ALA A 10 -6.49 4.66 -34.92
CA ALA A 10 -7.74 4.29 -34.27
C ALA A 10 -8.67 5.51 -34.17
N VAL A 11 -9.96 5.30 -34.38
CA VAL A 11 -11.01 6.32 -34.21
C VAL A 11 -12.02 5.84 -33.14
N PRO A 12 -12.84 6.72 -32.56
CA PRO A 12 -13.76 6.34 -31.46
C PRO A 12 -14.62 5.10 -31.72
N LYS A 13 -15.04 4.88 -32.96
CA LYS A 13 -15.82 3.68 -33.33
C LYS A 13 -15.05 2.36 -33.21
N ASP A 14 -13.72 2.41 -33.13
CA ASP A 14 -12.89 1.22 -32.98
C ASP A 14 -12.79 0.79 -31.51
N ALA A 15 -13.22 1.63 -30.56
CA ALA A 15 -13.07 1.43 -29.12
C ALA A 15 -13.61 0.06 -28.66
N VAL A 16 -14.77 -0.36 -29.15
CA VAL A 16 -15.37 -1.66 -28.80
C VAL A 16 -14.51 -2.84 -29.26
N ASN A 17 -13.91 -2.75 -30.45
CA ASN A 17 -13.06 -3.80 -30.98
C ASN A 17 -11.67 -3.81 -30.30
N ILE A 18 -11.13 -2.64 -29.99
CA ILE A 18 -9.92 -2.50 -29.21
C ILE A 18 -10.12 -3.07 -27.81
N LEU A 19 -11.24 -2.75 -27.14
CA LEU A 19 -11.60 -3.34 -25.85
C LEU A 19 -11.71 -4.86 -25.89
N LYS A 20 -12.28 -5.45 -26.96
CA LYS A 20 -12.34 -6.92 -27.14
C LYS A 20 -10.96 -7.56 -27.29
N ILE A 21 -10.00 -6.87 -27.89
CA ILE A 21 -8.62 -7.34 -28.03
C ILE A 21 -7.91 -7.31 -26.66
N TYR A 22 -8.17 -6.26 -25.85
CA TYR A 22 -7.55 -6.08 -24.54
C TYR A 22 -8.32 -6.79 -23.40
N ALA A 23 -9.60 -7.10 -23.57
CA ALA A 23 -10.41 -7.75 -22.55
C ALA A 23 -9.76 -9.02 -21.97
N PRO A 24 -9.23 -9.96 -22.76
CA PRO A 24 -8.55 -11.13 -22.22
C PRO A 24 -7.30 -10.80 -21.40
N TYR A 25 -6.57 -9.74 -21.77
CA TYR A 25 -5.37 -9.30 -21.05
C TYR A 25 -5.70 -8.48 -19.79
N VAL A 26 -6.82 -7.78 -19.83
CA VAL A 26 -7.35 -7.04 -18.67
C VAL A 26 -8.00 -8.00 -17.68
N GLU A 27 -8.75 -9.00 -18.15
CA GLU A 27 -9.37 -10.01 -17.29
C GLU A 27 -8.35 -10.90 -16.59
N ILE A 28 -7.21 -11.22 -17.20
CA ILE A 28 -6.16 -12.03 -16.58
C ILE A 28 -5.46 -11.28 -15.42
N ASN A 29 -5.51 -9.93 -15.38
CA ASN A 29 -4.86 -9.12 -14.34
C ASN A 29 -5.80 -8.34 -13.43
N MET A 30 -7.11 -8.26 -13.70
CA MET A 30 -8.07 -7.46 -12.91
C MET A 30 -9.12 -8.29 -12.17
N THR A 31 -9.21 -9.60 -12.38
CA THR A 31 -10.23 -10.44 -11.76
C THR A 31 -9.89 -10.91 -10.35
N ALA A 32 -8.69 -10.64 -9.85
CA ALA A 32 -8.29 -11.12 -8.54
C ALA A 32 -8.74 -10.20 -7.39
N TYR A 33 -8.76 -8.86 -7.59
CA TYR A 33 -8.93 -7.92 -6.48
C TYR A 33 -9.83 -6.74 -6.81
N THR A 34 -10.71 -6.37 -5.88
CA THR A 34 -11.44 -5.09 -5.87
C THR A 34 -10.82 -4.17 -4.82
N VAL A 35 -10.55 -2.91 -5.20
CA VAL A 35 -10.08 -1.89 -4.24
C VAL A 35 -11.18 -0.87 -4.01
N ARG A 36 -11.49 -0.60 -2.76
CA ARG A 36 -12.49 0.38 -2.33
C ARG A 36 -12.04 1.16 -1.10
N ASP A 37 -12.73 2.24 -0.81
CA ASP A 37 -12.57 2.93 0.47
C ASP A 37 -12.91 2.00 1.64
N ALA A 38 -12.14 2.08 2.71
CA ALA A 38 -12.42 1.39 3.95
C ALA A 38 -13.66 2.00 4.63
N LYS A 39 -14.39 1.15 5.33
CA LYS A 39 -15.49 1.54 6.21
C LYS A 39 -15.12 1.27 7.66
N ILE A 40 -15.79 1.90 8.59
CA ILE A 40 -15.55 1.67 10.03
C ILE A 40 -15.86 0.20 10.41
N GLU A 41 -16.82 -0.40 9.73
CA GLU A 41 -17.20 -1.81 9.92
C GLU A 41 -16.10 -2.80 9.51
N ASP A 42 -15.16 -2.38 8.65
CA ASP A 42 -14.02 -3.20 8.23
C ASP A 42 -12.96 -3.33 9.33
N ALA A 43 -13.05 -2.54 10.40
CA ALA A 43 -12.02 -2.42 11.43
C ALA A 43 -11.60 -3.76 12.04
N GLN A 44 -12.55 -4.66 12.31
CA GLN A 44 -12.24 -5.97 12.85
C GLN A 44 -11.32 -6.74 11.90
N ARG A 45 -11.68 -6.81 10.61
CA ARG A 45 -10.88 -7.57 9.64
C ARG A 45 -9.53 -6.92 9.36
N ILE A 46 -9.47 -5.59 9.31
CA ILE A 46 -8.22 -4.84 9.14
C ILE A 46 -7.31 -5.07 10.35
N LEU A 47 -7.87 -5.05 11.56
CA LEU A 47 -7.15 -5.35 12.80
C LEU A 47 -6.59 -6.77 12.83
N GLU A 48 -7.34 -7.78 12.36
CA GLU A 48 -6.85 -9.16 12.25
C GLU A 48 -5.59 -9.24 11.37
N ILE A 49 -5.56 -8.50 10.25
CA ILE A 49 -4.37 -8.43 9.39
C ILE A 49 -3.21 -7.77 10.16
N TYR A 50 -3.49 -6.67 10.86
CA TYR A 50 -2.46 -5.92 11.60
C TYR A 50 -1.91 -6.69 12.80
N ALA A 51 -2.77 -7.41 13.52
CA ALA A 51 -2.41 -8.18 14.70
C ALA A 51 -1.26 -9.16 14.44
N TYR A 52 -1.29 -9.84 13.29
CA TYR A 52 -0.18 -10.71 12.90
C TYR A 52 1.17 -9.98 12.89
N TYR A 53 1.20 -8.76 12.37
CA TYR A 53 2.43 -7.97 12.30
C TYR A 53 2.90 -7.46 13.65
N VAL A 54 1.96 -7.15 14.53
CA VAL A 54 2.28 -6.75 15.92
C VAL A 54 2.84 -7.94 16.70
N GLU A 55 2.20 -9.10 16.63
CA GLU A 55 2.54 -10.25 17.47
C GLU A 55 3.79 -11.01 16.99
N ASN A 56 4.02 -11.08 15.67
CA ASN A 56 4.98 -12.00 15.09
C ASN A 56 6.16 -11.32 14.40
N THR A 57 6.12 -10.01 14.21
CA THR A 57 7.15 -9.31 13.41
C THR A 57 7.62 -8.01 14.07
N ALA A 58 8.79 -7.55 13.67
CA ALA A 58 9.28 -6.21 13.97
C ALA A 58 8.89 -5.17 12.90
N ILE A 59 8.02 -5.51 11.96
CA ILE A 59 7.48 -4.55 10.97
C ILE A 59 6.67 -3.46 11.66
N SER A 60 5.91 -3.81 12.71
CA SER A 60 5.33 -2.85 13.64
C SER A 60 6.11 -2.89 14.96
N PHE A 61 6.43 -1.70 15.50
CA PHE A 61 7.05 -1.58 16.82
C PHE A 61 6.02 -1.49 17.96
N GLU A 62 4.73 -1.67 17.68
CA GLU A 62 3.74 -1.88 18.74
C GLU A 62 4.00 -3.24 19.44
N TYR A 63 3.90 -3.26 20.76
CA TYR A 63 4.09 -4.46 21.58
C TYR A 63 2.79 -5.22 21.79
N GLU A 64 1.67 -4.50 21.81
CA GLU A 64 0.35 -5.05 22.06
C GLU A 64 -0.58 -4.73 20.87
N VAL A 65 -1.46 -5.65 20.54
CA VAL A 65 -2.48 -5.42 19.51
C VAL A 65 -3.49 -4.42 20.09
N PRO A 66 -3.75 -3.30 19.40
CA PRO A 66 -4.74 -2.33 19.86
C PRO A 66 -6.13 -2.94 19.93
N SER A 67 -6.99 -2.41 20.79
CA SER A 67 -8.39 -2.82 20.82
C SER A 67 -9.11 -2.48 19.51
N GLU A 68 -10.18 -3.22 19.18
CA GLU A 68 -11.00 -2.91 18.01
C GLU A 68 -11.55 -1.47 18.07
N ALA A 69 -11.96 -1.00 19.26
CA ALA A 69 -12.48 0.34 19.45
C ALA A 69 -11.43 1.42 19.14
N GLU A 70 -10.19 1.21 19.57
CA GLU A 70 -9.06 2.09 19.24
C GLU A 70 -8.78 2.07 17.75
N PHE A 71 -8.75 0.89 17.13
CA PHE A 71 -8.46 0.75 15.72
C PHE A 71 -9.54 1.39 14.84
N ARG A 72 -10.83 1.28 15.23
CA ARG A 72 -11.95 2.03 14.64
C ARG A 72 -11.70 3.53 14.68
N GLY A 73 -11.27 4.05 15.82
CA GLY A 73 -10.92 5.46 15.96
C GLY A 73 -9.78 5.92 15.07
N ARG A 74 -8.75 5.08 14.85
CA ARG A 74 -7.66 5.34 13.91
C ARG A 74 -8.17 5.44 12.46
N ILE A 75 -9.03 4.51 12.02
CA ILE A 75 -9.66 4.53 10.69
C ILE A 75 -10.53 5.77 10.53
N GLU A 76 -11.42 6.03 11.49
CA GLU A 76 -12.31 7.19 11.45
C GLU A 76 -11.54 8.51 11.39
N SER A 77 -10.48 8.63 12.17
CA SER A 77 -9.63 9.83 12.19
C SER A 77 -8.93 10.05 10.84
N THR A 78 -8.40 8.98 10.24
CA THR A 78 -7.74 9.04 8.93
C THR A 78 -8.71 9.44 7.83
N LEU A 79 -9.89 8.84 7.79
CA LEU A 79 -10.92 9.10 6.77
C LEU A 79 -11.46 10.53 6.77
N LYS A 80 -11.28 11.30 7.84
CA LYS A 80 -11.66 12.73 7.88
C LYS A 80 -10.90 13.58 6.86
N ARG A 81 -9.70 13.15 6.49
CA ARG A 81 -8.82 13.94 5.61
C ARG A 81 -8.16 13.13 4.50
N TYR A 82 -7.81 11.91 4.80
CA TYR A 82 -6.93 11.09 3.96
C TYR A 82 -7.60 9.79 3.53
N PRO A 83 -7.18 9.22 2.39
CA PRO A 83 -7.67 7.94 1.96
C PRO A 83 -7.21 6.82 2.90
N TYR A 84 -8.13 5.91 3.16
CA TYR A 84 -7.92 4.61 3.77
C TYR A 84 -8.62 3.59 2.87
N ILE A 85 -7.88 2.72 2.21
CA ILE A 85 -8.41 1.80 1.19
C ILE A 85 -8.11 0.36 1.54
N VAL A 86 -9.00 -0.54 1.12
CA VAL A 86 -8.87 -1.99 1.28
C VAL A 86 -8.88 -2.67 -0.07
N ALA A 87 -8.14 -3.79 -0.16
CA ALA A 87 -8.22 -4.72 -1.27
C ALA A 87 -9.01 -5.95 -0.85
N GLU A 88 -9.98 -6.35 -1.66
CA GLU A 88 -10.81 -7.52 -1.44
C GLU A 88 -10.58 -8.57 -2.53
N GLN A 89 -10.61 -9.82 -2.12
CA GLN A 89 -10.67 -10.98 -2.99
C GLN A 89 -11.81 -11.87 -2.52
N GLU A 90 -12.75 -12.20 -3.42
CA GLU A 90 -13.91 -13.03 -3.11
C GLU A 90 -14.71 -12.54 -1.89
N GLY A 91 -14.83 -11.20 -1.74
CA GLY A 91 -15.56 -10.58 -0.63
C GLY A 91 -14.80 -10.54 0.71
N ARG A 92 -13.55 -11.02 0.76
CA ARG A 92 -12.69 -10.95 1.96
C ARG A 92 -11.62 -9.89 1.78
N ILE A 93 -11.44 -9.02 2.75
CA ILE A 93 -10.33 -8.07 2.78
C ILE A 93 -9.03 -8.85 2.99
N ILE A 94 -8.05 -8.64 2.09
CA ILE A 94 -6.75 -9.29 2.07
C ILE A 94 -5.59 -8.32 2.23
N GLY A 95 -5.85 -7.03 2.28
CA GLY A 95 -4.86 -5.99 2.50
C GLY A 95 -5.48 -4.62 2.55
N TYR A 96 -4.74 -3.68 3.07
CA TYR A 96 -5.16 -2.28 3.18
C TYR A 96 -3.96 -1.34 3.08
N ALA A 97 -4.23 -0.12 2.66
CA ALA A 97 -3.26 0.96 2.66
C ALA A 97 -3.94 2.28 3.05
N TYR A 98 -3.20 3.13 3.71
CA TYR A 98 -3.66 4.46 4.11
C TYR A 98 -2.50 5.44 4.14
N VAL A 99 -2.82 6.70 4.35
CA VAL A 99 -1.82 7.70 4.64
C VAL A 99 -2.17 8.46 5.91
N SER A 100 -1.14 8.97 6.56
CA SER A 100 -1.24 9.86 7.70
C SER A 100 -0.51 11.17 7.44
N ILE A 101 -0.74 12.13 8.30
CA ILE A 101 -0.02 13.39 8.27
C ILE A 101 1.48 13.15 8.47
N PHE A 102 2.31 13.76 7.62
CA PHE A 102 3.76 13.69 7.78
C PHE A 102 4.21 14.56 8.97
N HIS A 103 3.75 15.80 9.02
CA HIS A 103 3.97 16.74 10.12
C HIS A 103 2.80 17.70 10.28
N GLU A 104 2.57 18.20 11.52
CA GLU A 104 1.40 19.02 11.86
C GLU A 104 1.38 20.44 11.27
N ARG A 105 2.51 20.98 10.81
CA ARG A 105 2.57 22.34 10.26
C ARG A 105 2.05 22.40 8.83
N LYS A 106 1.25 23.42 8.51
CA LYS A 106 0.63 23.63 7.18
C LYS A 106 1.59 23.55 5.98
N ALA A 107 2.85 23.89 6.17
CA ALA A 107 3.86 23.78 5.11
C ALA A 107 4.08 22.34 4.64
N TYR A 108 3.69 21.35 5.46
CA TYR A 108 3.77 19.92 5.14
C TYR A 108 2.47 19.32 4.59
N ASP A 109 1.43 20.13 4.33
CA ASP A 109 0.13 19.65 3.81
C ASP A 109 0.24 18.93 2.45
N TRP A 110 1.34 19.07 1.76
CA TRP A 110 1.66 18.43 0.47
C TRP A 110 2.39 17.09 0.60
N ALA A 111 2.66 16.65 1.82
CA ALA A 111 3.43 15.47 2.14
C ALA A 111 2.66 14.56 3.10
N VAL A 112 2.74 13.26 2.87
CA VAL A 112 2.06 12.25 3.70
C VAL A 112 2.99 11.08 3.98
N GLU A 113 2.76 10.42 5.12
CA GLU A 113 3.33 9.11 5.42
C GLU A 113 2.39 8.01 4.93
N THR A 114 2.93 7.03 4.22
CA THR A 114 2.18 5.90 3.66
C THR A 114 2.36 4.66 4.52
N SER A 115 1.28 3.91 4.71
CA SER A 115 1.30 2.61 5.39
C SER A 115 0.55 1.56 4.56
N ILE A 116 1.07 0.34 4.57
CA ILE A 116 0.46 -0.80 3.87
C ILE A 116 0.66 -2.08 4.66
N TYR A 117 -0.39 -2.88 4.73
CA TYR A 117 -0.36 -4.23 5.28
C TYR A 117 -1.17 -5.18 4.41
N VAL A 118 -0.62 -6.35 4.16
CA VAL A 118 -1.26 -7.41 3.35
C VAL A 118 -1.38 -8.65 4.21
N ASP A 119 -2.50 -9.36 4.12
CA ASP A 119 -2.68 -10.63 4.82
C ASP A 119 -1.48 -11.55 4.56
N LYS A 120 -0.96 -12.15 5.63
CA LYS A 120 0.26 -12.98 5.58
C LYS A 120 0.20 -14.09 4.52
N ASP A 121 -1.01 -14.61 4.27
CA ASP A 121 -1.25 -15.68 3.31
C ASP A 121 -1.42 -15.17 1.86
N CYS A 122 -1.50 -13.84 1.67
CA CYS A 122 -1.69 -13.17 0.38
C CYS A 122 -0.47 -12.34 -0.06
N LYS A 123 0.69 -12.54 0.57
CA LYS A 123 1.94 -11.85 0.16
C LYS A 123 2.37 -12.24 -1.26
N ARG A 124 3.08 -11.33 -1.94
CA ARG A 124 3.60 -11.53 -3.31
C ARG A 124 2.55 -11.82 -4.38
N SER A 125 1.28 -11.51 -4.10
CA SER A 125 0.14 -11.70 -5.01
C SER A 125 -0.15 -10.52 -5.94
N GLY A 126 0.61 -9.42 -5.82
CA GLY A 126 0.36 -8.16 -6.53
C GLY A 126 -0.60 -7.21 -5.82
N CYS A 127 -1.26 -7.65 -4.75
CA CYS A 127 -2.21 -6.85 -3.95
C CYS A 127 -1.61 -5.52 -3.48
N GLY A 128 -0.40 -5.55 -2.90
CA GLY A 128 0.28 -4.35 -2.41
C GLY A 128 0.56 -3.32 -3.51
N LYS A 129 1.01 -3.78 -4.68
CA LYS A 129 1.23 -2.91 -5.85
C LYS A 129 -0.07 -2.24 -6.29
N LEU A 130 -1.16 -2.99 -6.36
CA LEU A 130 -2.46 -2.45 -6.74
C LEU A 130 -2.95 -1.40 -5.74
N LEU A 131 -2.85 -1.67 -4.43
CA LEU A 131 -3.20 -0.71 -3.37
C LEU A 131 -2.44 0.61 -3.55
N TYR A 132 -1.11 0.56 -3.73
CA TYR A 132 -0.32 1.78 -3.93
C TYR A 132 -0.67 2.51 -5.23
N GLN A 133 -0.93 1.80 -6.32
CA GLN A 133 -1.35 2.42 -7.58
C GLN A 133 -2.68 3.19 -7.45
N VAL A 134 -3.63 2.65 -6.69
CA VAL A 134 -4.90 3.32 -6.40
C VAL A 134 -4.69 4.50 -5.45
N LEU A 135 -3.93 4.29 -4.37
CA LEU A 135 -3.60 5.31 -3.38
C LEU A 135 -2.94 6.53 -4.04
N GLU A 136 -1.91 6.32 -4.86
CA GLU A 136 -1.22 7.39 -5.58
C GLU A 136 -2.15 8.19 -6.50
N LYS A 137 -3.10 7.52 -7.18
CA LYS A 137 -4.09 8.21 -8.02
C LYS A 137 -5.02 9.11 -7.20
N ILE A 138 -5.40 8.68 -6.00
CA ILE A 138 -6.23 9.48 -5.09
C ILE A 138 -5.43 10.67 -4.58
N LEU A 139 -4.20 10.44 -4.12
CA LEU A 139 -3.33 11.46 -3.54
C LEU A 139 -2.94 12.54 -4.56
N LYS A 140 -2.69 12.17 -5.82
CA LYS A 140 -2.50 13.16 -6.91
C LYS A 140 -3.70 14.10 -7.07
N LYS A 141 -4.94 13.59 -6.95
CA LYS A 141 -6.16 14.42 -6.99
C LYS A 141 -6.28 15.34 -5.76
N GLN A 142 -5.67 14.95 -4.64
CA GLN A 142 -5.59 15.77 -3.42
C GLN A 142 -4.38 16.72 -3.43
N HIS A 143 -3.66 16.82 -4.55
CA HIS A 143 -2.46 17.66 -4.70
C HIS A 143 -1.32 17.29 -3.73
N ILE A 144 -1.27 16.06 -3.26
CA ILE A 144 -0.12 15.55 -2.52
C ILE A 144 1.04 15.33 -3.49
N SER A 145 2.21 15.86 -3.15
CA SER A 145 3.42 15.79 -3.98
C SER A 145 4.43 14.78 -3.47
N ASN A 146 4.51 14.55 -2.16
CA ASN A 146 5.53 13.70 -1.56
C ASN A 146 4.92 12.61 -0.69
N LEU A 147 5.39 11.40 -0.93
CA LEU A 147 5.08 10.21 -0.14
C LEU A 147 6.30 9.79 0.64
N TYR A 148 6.13 9.53 1.92
CA TYR A 148 7.16 9.00 2.80
C TYR A 148 6.72 7.64 3.33
N ALA A 149 7.66 6.71 3.46
CA ALA A 149 7.45 5.43 4.11
C ALA A 149 8.47 5.24 5.22
N CYS A 150 7.97 5.03 6.44
CA CYS A 150 8.77 4.67 7.61
C CYS A 150 8.79 3.15 7.71
N ILE A 151 9.96 2.54 7.57
CA ILE A 151 10.11 1.09 7.40
C ILE A 151 11.10 0.56 8.43
N ALA A 152 10.71 -0.47 9.18
CA ALA A 152 11.64 -1.23 10.02
C ALA A 152 12.68 -1.92 9.13
N TYR A 153 13.94 -1.84 9.53
CA TYR A 153 15.07 -2.31 8.75
C TYR A 153 16.09 -3.07 9.62
N THR A 154 16.80 -3.99 9.02
CA THR A 154 17.90 -4.69 9.66
C THR A 154 19.01 -5.01 8.66
N GLU A 155 20.28 -4.92 9.09
CA GLU A 155 21.41 -5.40 8.28
C GLU A 155 21.45 -6.94 8.19
N HIS A 156 20.86 -7.62 9.18
CA HIS A 156 20.81 -9.09 9.24
C HIS A 156 19.38 -9.52 9.49
N GLU A 157 18.76 -10.02 8.44
CA GLU A 157 17.40 -10.56 8.50
C GLU A 157 17.27 -11.71 9.50
N ASP A 158 16.09 -11.83 10.11
CA ASP A 158 15.75 -12.88 11.04
C ASP A 158 14.30 -13.34 10.85
N GLU A 159 13.83 -14.21 11.75
CA GLU A 159 12.45 -14.73 11.72
C GLU A 159 11.38 -13.64 11.93
N HIS A 160 11.75 -12.49 12.52
CA HIS A 160 10.83 -11.39 12.82
C HIS A 160 10.89 -10.25 11.83
N LEU A 161 11.99 -10.09 11.08
CA LEU A 161 12.15 -8.99 10.12
C LEU A 161 13.00 -9.38 8.91
N THR A 162 12.39 -9.28 7.74
CA THR A 162 13.06 -9.25 6.45
C THR A 162 13.00 -7.84 5.85
N ASN A 163 13.86 -7.54 4.88
CA ASN A 163 13.86 -6.27 4.17
C ASN A 163 12.87 -6.23 2.97
N ASP A 164 11.93 -7.17 2.91
CA ASP A 164 10.91 -7.25 1.86
C ASP A 164 10.16 -5.92 1.66
N SER A 165 9.87 -5.19 2.76
CA SER A 165 9.18 -3.90 2.68
C SER A 165 10.04 -2.83 2.00
N MET A 166 11.34 -2.76 2.32
CA MET A 166 12.27 -1.85 1.64
C MET A 166 12.31 -2.15 0.14
N HIS A 167 12.54 -3.40 -0.24
CA HIS A 167 12.60 -3.80 -1.65
C HIS A 167 11.26 -3.57 -2.39
N PHE A 168 10.14 -3.78 -1.72
CA PHE A 168 8.83 -3.48 -2.27
C PHE A 168 8.69 -1.99 -2.61
N HIS A 169 9.11 -1.10 -1.71
CA HIS A 169 9.06 0.34 -1.95
C HIS A 169 10.05 0.79 -3.03
N GLU A 170 11.27 0.23 -3.08
CA GLU A 170 12.21 0.45 -4.17
C GLU A 170 11.60 0.11 -5.54
N HIS A 171 10.93 -1.04 -5.67
CA HIS A 171 10.23 -1.44 -6.90
C HIS A 171 9.08 -0.51 -7.29
N LEU A 172 8.53 0.24 -6.34
CA LEU A 172 7.51 1.27 -6.59
C LEU A 172 8.11 2.65 -6.87
N GLY A 173 9.44 2.79 -6.89
CA GLY A 173 10.13 4.02 -7.19
C GLY A 173 10.34 4.94 -5.98
N TYR A 174 10.33 4.38 -4.77
CA TYR A 174 10.80 5.08 -3.58
C TYR A 174 12.33 5.02 -3.49
N GLU A 175 12.93 6.09 -2.98
CA GLU A 175 14.36 6.22 -2.76
C GLU A 175 14.67 6.33 -1.27
N LEU A 176 15.79 5.78 -0.83
CA LEU A 176 16.23 5.84 0.57
C LEU A 176 16.64 7.27 0.94
N VAL A 177 16.02 7.83 1.95
CA VAL A 177 16.34 9.16 2.50
C VAL A 177 17.37 9.07 3.61
N GLY A 178 17.21 8.11 4.53
CA GLY A 178 18.11 7.96 5.65
C GLY A 178 17.77 6.79 6.57
N THR A 179 18.69 6.50 7.47
CA THR A 179 18.59 5.37 8.41
C THR A 179 18.77 5.83 9.84
N PHE A 180 17.88 5.42 10.72
CA PHE A 180 17.98 5.59 12.16
C PHE A 180 18.43 4.26 12.79
N LYS A 181 19.64 4.24 13.30
CA LYS A 181 20.24 3.03 13.87
C LYS A 181 19.71 2.73 15.26
N LYS A 182 19.33 1.45 15.48
CA LYS A 182 18.92 0.91 16.79
C LYS A 182 17.85 1.76 17.48
N CYS A 183 16.83 2.22 16.71
CA CYS A 183 15.78 3.07 17.22
C CYS A 183 14.55 2.29 17.70
N GLY A 184 14.38 1.02 17.31
CA GLY A 184 13.33 0.13 17.76
C GLY A 184 13.90 -1.08 18.51
N TYR A 185 13.27 -1.47 19.63
CA TYR A 185 13.63 -2.66 20.38
C TYR A 185 12.43 -3.60 20.46
N LYS A 186 12.54 -4.83 19.98
CA LYS A 186 11.47 -5.83 20.02
C LYS A 186 12.09 -7.22 19.91
N PHE A 187 11.45 -8.24 20.44
CA PHE A 187 11.95 -9.64 20.43
C PHE A 187 13.41 -9.75 20.95
N ASN A 188 13.70 -9.00 22.02
CA ASN A 188 15.06 -8.94 22.64
C ASN A 188 16.18 -8.47 21.69
N ARG A 189 15.83 -7.73 20.63
CA ARG A 189 16.77 -7.24 19.62
C ARG A 189 16.49 -5.79 19.24
N TRP A 190 17.58 -5.07 18.89
CA TRP A 190 17.50 -3.74 18.31
C TRP A 190 17.34 -3.83 16.80
N TYR A 191 16.40 -3.05 16.27
CA TYR A 191 16.17 -2.86 14.85
C TYR A 191 16.43 -1.41 14.48
N ASP A 192 16.82 -1.23 13.23
CA ASP A 192 16.94 0.08 12.61
C ASP A 192 15.58 0.48 12.01
N MET A 193 15.47 1.72 11.61
CA MET A 193 14.35 2.23 10.83
C MET A 193 14.89 3.08 9.70
N ILE A 194 14.32 2.91 8.50
CA ILE A 194 14.64 3.72 7.34
C ILE A 194 13.45 4.59 6.95
N TRP A 195 13.75 5.76 6.40
CA TRP A 195 12.81 6.56 5.68
C TRP A 195 13.07 6.43 4.19
N MET A 196 12.02 6.18 3.43
CA MET A 196 12.04 6.21 1.98
C MET A 196 11.05 7.25 1.47
N GLU A 197 11.36 7.89 0.33
CA GLU A 197 10.51 8.91 -0.25
C GLU A 197 10.20 8.63 -1.72
N LYS A 198 9.05 9.13 -2.18
CA LYS A 198 8.66 9.15 -3.58
C LYS A 198 7.95 10.45 -3.90
N THR A 199 8.38 11.14 -4.97
CA THR A 199 7.68 12.31 -5.49
C THR A 199 6.61 11.87 -6.49
N LEU A 200 5.40 12.41 -6.33
CA LEU A 200 4.29 12.22 -7.27
C LEU A 200 4.33 13.37 -8.32
N CYS A 201 4.82 13.10 -9.50
CA CYS A 201 4.79 14.05 -10.62
C CYS A 201 3.43 14.06 -11.32
#